data_65a94038bec3ad0202655761900af41c
#
_entry.id   65a94038bec3ad0202655761900af41c
#
_cell.length_a   1.000
_cell.length_b   1.000
_cell.length_c   1.000
_cell.angle_alpha   90.00
_cell.angle_beta   90.00
_cell.angle_gamma   90.00
#
_symmetry.space_group_name_H-M   'P 1'
#
loop_
_entity.id
_entity.type
_entity.pdbx_description
1 polymer ?
#
loop_
_entity_poly.entity_id
_entity_poly.type
_entity_poly.pdbx_seq_one_letter_code
_entity_poly.pdbx_strand_id
1 'polypeptide(L)'
;LVLPFIQIQNQTALWNEQNPFLKGWQDATTNTDTLTQIIVPINDLQDMMDIKDHEALTYDVEKIKRMVSRYNAKEAVIIIASPQAGLANLRTSPVNLYIYKTDKGRPEYINTITVKPSNRKDIVQNSIVQVKRFLQEEWKRKNSVSPQEQSRLYNIVVRYDNIDQWQASKNLLEQNIGKNNITIKSLRLNEATLQIDYNGSVERLNLSLSRKGFSLRPVGAGIFEFYKEK
;
A
#
# COMPACT_ATOMS: atom_id res chain seq x y z
N LEU A 1 -10.32 -8.44 5.21
CA LEU A 1 -10.76 -9.78 5.60
C LEU A 1 -9.70 -10.80 5.21
N VAL A 2 -9.25 -11.66 6.12
CA VAL A 2 -8.27 -12.73 5.86
C VAL A 2 -8.98 -14.08 5.87
N LEU A 3 -8.78 -14.87 4.81
CA LEU A 3 -9.29 -16.22 4.64
C LEU A 3 -8.11 -17.21 4.69
N PRO A 4 -7.81 -17.79 5.88
CA PRO A 4 -6.62 -18.58 6.10
C PRO A 4 -6.87 -20.08 5.80
N PHE A 5 -6.72 -20.45 4.55
CA PHE A 5 -6.78 -21.86 4.13
C PHE A 5 -5.53 -22.63 4.53
N ILE A 6 -5.69 -23.92 4.73
CA ILE A 6 -4.60 -24.86 4.81
C ILE A 6 -4.66 -25.82 3.63
N GLN A 7 -3.51 -26.16 3.07
CA GLN A 7 -3.39 -27.20 2.05
C GLN A 7 -3.04 -28.54 2.72
N ILE A 8 -3.94 -29.51 2.57
CA ILE A 8 -3.75 -30.88 3.04
C ILE A 8 -3.71 -31.78 1.79
N GLN A 9 -2.55 -32.33 1.49
CA GLN A 9 -2.30 -33.05 0.23
C GLN A 9 -2.58 -32.12 -0.96
N ASN A 10 -3.57 -32.44 -1.80
CA ASN A 10 -3.95 -31.67 -2.99
C ASN A 10 -5.25 -30.87 -2.80
N GLN A 11 -5.79 -30.80 -1.59
CA GLN A 11 -7.03 -30.10 -1.29
C GLN A 11 -6.77 -28.93 -0.31
N THR A 12 -7.57 -27.88 -0.43
CA THR A 12 -7.59 -26.79 0.55
C THR A 12 -8.72 -27.00 1.53
N ALA A 13 -8.52 -26.55 2.77
CA ALA A 13 -9.54 -26.53 3.81
C ALA A 13 -9.49 -25.19 4.56
N LEU A 14 -10.65 -24.57 4.77
CA LEU A 14 -10.79 -23.34 5.55
C LEU A 14 -11.49 -23.63 6.89
N TRP A 15 -12.63 -24.26 6.84
CA TRP A 15 -13.54 -24.45 7.97
C TRP A 15 -13.31 -25.73 8.78
N ASN A 16 -12.38 -26.57 8.28
CA ASN A 16 -12.06 -27.83 8.94
C ASN A 16 -11.41 -27.59 10.30
N GLU A 17 -11.85 -28.34 11.33
CA GLU A 17 -11.28 -28.29 12.69
C GLU A 17 -9.76 -28.59 12.72
N GLN A 18 -9.26 -29.29 11.71
CA GLN A 18 -7.83 -29.55 11.54
C GLN A 18 -7.04 -28.35 10.96
N ASN A 19 -7.69 -27.21 10.72
CA ASN A 19 -7.01 -26.01 10.26
C ASN A 19 -6.49 -25.16 11.45
N PRO A 20 -5.24 -25.35 11.89
CA PRO A 20 -4.68 -24.60 13.01
C PRO A 20 -4.46 -23.12 12.68
N PHE A 21 -4.40 -22.79 11.38
CA PHE A 21 -4.23 -21.40 10.96
C PHE A 21 -5.49 -20.58 11.16
N LEU A 22 -6.69 -21.12 10.89
CA LEU A 22 -7.95 -20.41 11.14
C LEU A 22 -8.04 -20.02 12.61
N LYS A 23 -7.88 -21.00 13.51
CA LYS A 23 -7.91 -20.75 14.96
C LYS A 23 -6.82 -19.77 15.40
N GLY A 24 -5.59 -19.97 14.95
CA GLY A 24 -4.48 -19.08 15.27
C GLY A 24 -4.72 -17.63 14.81
N TRP A 25 -5.34 -17.43 13.66
CA TRP A 25 -5.73 -16.11 13.15
C TRP A 25 -6.85 -15.48 13.98
N GLN A 26 -7.89 -16.24 14.35
CA GLN A 26 -8.97 -15.77 15.22
C GLN A 26 -8.42 -15.30 16.58
N ASP A 27 -7.56 -16.10 17.21
CA ASP A 27 -6.91 -15.74 18.48
C ASP A 27 -6.01 -14.50 18.35
N ALA A 28 -5.32 -14.33 17.22
CA ALA A 28 -4.41 -13.23 16.99
C ALA A 28 -5.09 -11.90 16.63
N THR A 29 -6.36 -11.89 16.22
CA THR A 29 -7.09 -10.67 15.85
C THR A 29 -7.74 -9.98 17.03
N THR A 30 -7.78 -10.59 18.20
CA THR A 30 -8.30 -9.99 19.43
C THR A 30 -7.41 -8.87 20.00
N ASN A 31 -6.14 -8.76 19.56
CA ASN A 31 -5.19 -7.72 19.98
C ASN A 31 -5.00 -6.68 18.87
N THR A 32 -5.66 -5.52 18.97
CA THR A 32 -5.76 -4.49 17.95
C THR A 32 -4.88 -3.26 18.23
N ASP A 33 -3.59 -3.36 17.98
CA ASP A 33 -2.69 -2.19 17.97
C ASP A 33 -2.02 -1.96 16.60
N THR A 34 -2.77 -2.12 15.49
CA THR A 34 -2.17 -2.02 14.15
C THR A 34 -2.91 -1.03 13.26
N LEU A 35 -2.14 -0.30 12.43
CA LEU A 35 -2.63 0.65 11.42
C LEU A 35 -3.62 0.02 10.40
N THR A 36 -3.64 -1.31 10.31
CA THR A 36 -4.51 -2.08 9.42
C THR A 36 -5.30 -3.05 10.27
N GLN A 37 -6.60 -2.84 10.38
CA GLN A 37 -7.48 -3.79 11.04
C GLN A 37 -7.59 -5.06 10.19
N ILE A 38 -7.16 -6.18 10.75
CA ILE A 38 -7.31 -7.50 10.13
C ILE A 38 -8.49 -8.20 10.79
N ILE A 39 -9.42 -8.65 9.96
CA ILE A 39 -10.62 -9.36 10.39
C ILE A 39 -10.54 -10.79 9.84
N VAL A 40 -10.95 -11.76 10.64
CA VAL A 40 -11.04 -13.17 10.26
C VAL A 40 -12.48 -13.64 10.48
N PRO A 41 -13.06 -14.43 9.56
CA PRO A 41 -14.41 -14.94 9.71
C PRO A 41 -14.60 -15.74 11.00
N ILE A 42 -15.79 -15.67 11.58
CA ILE A 42 -16.12 -16.37 12.82
C ILE A 42 -16.51 -17.85 12.60
N ASN A 43 -16.57 -18.29 11.35
CA ASN A 43 -16.94 -19.66 10.97
C ASN A 43 -18.42 -19.98 11.25
N ASP A 44 -19.32 -19.04 10.93
CA ASP A 44 -20.75 -19.28 10.98
C ASP A 44 -21.29 -19.98 9.71
N LEU A 45 -22.55 -20.38 9.74
CA LEU A 45 -23.17 -21.05 8.60
C LEU A 45 -23.13 -20.21 7.31
N GLN A 46 -23.27 -18.90 7.43
CA GLN A 46 -23.22 -17.98 6.28
C GLN A 46 -21.81 -17.92 5.68
N ASP A 47 -20.77 -17.95 6.51
CA ASP A 47 -19.39 -18.01 6.05
C ASP A 47 -19.13 -19.26 5.21
N MET A 48 -19.62 -20.42 5.69
CA MET A 48 -19.49 -21.70 4.97
C MET A 48 -20.31 -21.74 3.67
N MET A 49 -21.40 -20.96 3.57
CA MET A 49 -22.17 -20.82 2.35
C MET A 49 -21.52 -19.86 1.35
N ASP A 50 -20.80 -18.85 1.82
CA ASP A 50 -20.16 -17.86 0.99
C ASP A 50 -18.85 -18.37 0.36
N ILE A 51 -18.09 -19.22 1.07
CA ILE A 51 -16.88 -19.86 0.54
C ILE A 51 -16.72 -21.27 1.14
N LYS A 52 -16.46 -22.25 0.32
CA LYS A 52 -16.25 -23.64 0.75
C LYS A 52 -14.76 -23.97 0.88
N ASP A 53 -14.47 -25.05 1.60
CA ASP A 53 -13.10 -25.53 1.84
C ASP A 53 -12.25 -25.69 0.58
N HIS A 54 -12.84 -26.15 -0.51
CA HIS A 54 -12.13 -26.39 -1.77
C HIS A 54 -12.14 -25.18 -2.74
N GLU A 55 -12.75 -24.06 -2.35
CA GLU A 55 -12.95 -22.88 -3.21
C GLU A 55 -11.86 -21.80 -3.03
N ALA A 56 -10.71 -22.13 -2.45
CA ALA A 56 -9.64 -21.14 -2.18
C ALA A 56 -9.26 -20.30 -3.42
N LEU A 57 -9.20 -20.92 -4.59
CA LEU A 57 -8.83 -20.24 -5.84
C LEU A 57 -9.95 -20.25 -6.90
N THR A 58 -11.10 -20.83 -6.58
CA THR A 58 -12.26 -21.00 -7.49
C THR A 58 -13.56 -20.44 -6.91
N TYR A 59 -13.45 -19.54 -5.94
CA TYR A 59 -14.58 -18.91 -5.24
C TYR A 59 -15.48 -18.09 -6.18
N ASP A 60 -16.72 -17.92 -5.77
CA ASP A 60 -17.65 -16.96 -6.38
C ASP A 60 -17.35 -15.54 -5.88
N VAL A 61 -16.99 -14.66 -6.80
CA VAL A 61 -16.61 -13.28 -6.51
C VAL A 61 -17.70 -12.50 -5.81
N GLU A 62 -18.97 -12.69 -6.20
CA GLU A 62 -20.09 -11.97 -5.59
C GLU A 62 -20.34 -12.44 -4.15
N LYS A 63 -20.08 -13.72 -3.86
CA LYS A 63 -20.13 -14.25 -2.49
C LYS A 63 -19.01 -13.66 -1.63
N ILE A 64 -17.78 -13.57 -2.15
CA ILE A 64 -16.66 -12.92 -1.44
C ILE A 64 -16.98 -11.43 -1.20
N LYS A 65 -17.55 -10.72 -2.16
CA LYS A 65 -17.95 -9.32 -1.97
C LYS A 65 -19.00 -9.17 -0.86
N ARG A 66 -20.00 -10.05 -0.82
CA ARG A 66 -20.99 -10.05 0.27
C ARG A 66 -20.35 -10.32 1.62
N MET A 67 -19.44 -11.28 1.70
CA MET A 67 -18.69 -11.58 2.91
C MET A 67 -17.84 -10.38 3.35
N VAL A 68 -17.11 -9.74 2.45
CA VAL A 68 -16.35 -8.51 2.71
C VAL A 68 -17.25 -7.41 3.27
N SER A 69 -18.43 -7.19 2.67
CA SER A 69 -19.39 -6.19 3.14
C SER A 69 -19.96 -6.54 4.51
N ARG A 70 -20.29 -7.82 4.78
CA ARG A 70 -20.81 -8.29 6.07
C ARG A 70 -19.83 -8.06 7.21
N TYR A 71 -18.55 -8.26 6.95
CA TYR A 71 -17.47 -8.01 7.91
C TYR A 71 -16.99 -6.55 7.94
N ASN A 72 -17.64 -5.65 7.20
CA ASN A 72 -17.22 -4.24 7.06
C ASN A 72 -15.73 -4.10 6.69
N ALA A 73 -15.23 -5.03 5.88
CA ALA A 73 -13.87 -5.02 5.38
C ALA A 73 -13.79 -4.26 4.04
N LYS A 74 -12.61 -3.82 3.63
CA LYS A 74 -12.38 -3.17 2.33
C LYS A 74 -12.05 -4.18 1.23
N GLU A 75 -11.31 -5.21 1.58
CA GLU A 75 -10.86 -6.25 0.64
C GLU A 75 -10.75 -7.60 1.36
N ALA A 76 -10.75 -8.70 0.61
CA ALA A 76 -10.40 -10.02 1.12
C ALA A 76 -9.03 -10.47 0.58
N VAL A 77 -8.30 -11.18 1.42
CA VAL A 77 -7.02 -11.80 1.11
C VAL A 77 -7.09 -13.27 1.44
N ILE A 78 -6.80 -14.11 0.48
CA ILE A 78 -6.68 -15.56 0.67
C ILE A 78 -5.24 -15.89 0.99
N ILE A 79 -5.04 -16.66 2.06
CA ILE A 79 -3.72 -17.18 2.45
C ILE A 79 -3.83 -18.69 2.46
N ILE A 80 -3.01 -19.36 1.66
CA ILE A 80 -2.95 -20.82 1.65
C ILE A 80 -1.65 -21.26 2.33
N ALA A 81 -1.79 -21.84 3.52
CA ALA A 81 -0.67 -22.42 4.25
C ALA A 81 -0.43 -23.84 3.73
N SER A 82 0.76 -24.11 3.19
CA SER A 82 1.18 -25.40 2.67
C SER A 82 2.37 -25.93 3.47
N PRO A 83 2.15 -26.80 4.47
CA PRO A 83 3.22 -27.47 5.21
C PRO A 83 3.99 -28.43 4.29
N GLN A 84 5.33 -28.28 4.21
CA GLN A 84 6.15 -29.08 3.29
C GLN A 84 6.18 -30.58 3.62
N ALA A 85 6.05 -30.96 4.89
CA ALA A 85 6.03 -32.36 5.34
C ALA A 85 4.68 -32.79 5.93
N GLY A 86 3.59 -32.11 5.53
CA GLY A 86 2.23 -32.37 6.02
C GLY A 86 1.97 -31.90 7.45
N LEU A 87 0.70 -32.00 7.88
CA LEU A 87 0.24 -31.50 9.18
C LEU A 87 0.91 -32.18 10.39
N ALA A 88 1.18 -33.46 10.31
CA ALA A 88 1.82 -34.20 11.40
C ALA A 88 3.19 -33.63 11.78
N ASN A 89 3.89 -33.03 10.82
CA ASN A 89 5.22 -32.46 10.99
C ASN A 89 5.21 -30.92 10.99
N LEU A 90 4.07 -30.28 11.25
CA LEU A 90 3.91 -28.83 11.20
C LEU A 90 4.92 -28.09 12.08
N ARG A 91 5.29 -28.68 13.23
CA ARG A 91 6.24 -28.06 14.19
C ARG A 91 7.69 -28.16 13.75
N THR A 92 8.03 -29.08 12.89
CA THR A 92 9.43 -29.42 12.52
C THR A 92 9.77 -29.13 11.08
N SER A 93 8.77 -28.88 10.23
CA SER A 93 8.97 -28.59 8.81
C SER A 93 8.59 -27.16 8.43
N PRO A 94 9.20 -26.59 7.38
CA PRO A 94 8.81 -25.30 6.88
C PRO A 94 7.37 -25.28 6.34
N VAL A 95 6.75 -24.10 6.38
CA VAL A 95 5.43 -23.83 5.81
C VAL A 95 5.55 -22.75 4.75
N ASN A 96 5.03 -22.99 3.56
CA ASN A 96 4.86 -21.98 2.53
C ASN A 96 3.49 -21.35 2.67
N LEU A 97 3.45 -20.02 2.67
CA LEU A 97 2.23 -19.21 2.74
C LEU A 97 2.05 -18.51 1.41
N TYR A 98 1.13 -18.98 0.60
CA TYR A 98 0.77 -18.35 -0.68
C TYR A 98 -0.32 -17.33 -0.43
N ILE A 99 -0.09 -16.10 -0.88
CA ILE A 99 -0.97 -14.96 -0.63
C ILE A 99 -1.59 -14.49 -1.93
N TYR A 100 -2.93 -14.36 -1.94
CA TYR A 100 -3.71 -13.95 -3.10
C TYR A 100 -4.68 -12.80 -2.72
N LYS A 101 -4.85 -11.83 -3.63
CA LYS A 101 -5.92 -10.83 -3.57
C LYS A 101 -7.14 -11.31 -4.32
N THR A 102 -8.30 -10.73 -3.97
CA THR A 102 -9.60 -11.12 -4.53
C THR A 102 -10.31 -9.96 -5.21
N ASP A 103 -9.69 -8.80 -5.31
CA ASP A 103 -10.30 -7.54 -5.78
C ASP A 103 -10.57 -7.49 -7.29
N LYS A 104 -9.88 -8.30 -8.11
CA LYS A 104 -9.99 -8.26 -9.58
C LYS A 104 -10.88 -9.35 -10.20
N GLY A 105 -11.80 -9.90 -9.43
CA GLY A 105 -12.71 -10.92 -9.95
C GLY A 105 -12.11 -12.32 -10.14
N ARG A 106 -10.82 -12.47 -9.92
CA ARG A 106 -10.09 -13.75 -9.88
C ARG A 106 -8.97 -13.66 -8.84
N PRO A 107 -8.50 -14.79 -8.28
CA PRO A 107 -7.36 -14.79 -7.39
C PRO A 107 -6.12 -14.23 -8.10
N GLU A 108 -5.55 -13.16 -7.54
CA GLU A 108 -4.30 -12.60 -8.02
C GLU A 108 -3.19 -12.98 -7.03
N TYR A 109 -2.26 -13.83 -7.48
CA TYR A 109 -1.09 -14.17 -6.68
C TYR A 109 -0.25 -12.92 -6.39
N ILE A 110 0.11 -12.71 -5.12
CA ILE A 110 0.91 -11.56 -4.70
C ILE A 110 2.30 -11.99 -4.27
N ASN A 111 2.39 -12.98 -3.37
CA ASN A 111 3.65 -13.37 -2.75
C ASN A 111 3.62 -14.77 -2.15
N THR A 112 4.80 -15.32 -1.91
CA THR A 112 5.01 -16.51 -1.08
C THR A 112 5.96 -16.18 0.06
N ILE A 113 5.57 -16.54 1.28
CA ILE A 113 6.41 -16.43 2.47
C ILE A 113 6.72 -17.83 2.97
N THR A 114 8.00 -18.18 3.03
CA THR A 114 8.43 -19.47 3.62
C THR A 114 8.80 -19.25 5.09
N VAL A 115 8.05 -19.88 5.99
CA VAL A 115 8.28 -19.81 7.43
C VAL A 115 8.99 -21.07 7.89
N LYS A 116 10.18 -20.90 8.49
CA LYS A 116 10.95 -21.99 9.06
C LYS A 116 10.56 -22.27 10.52
N PRO A 117 10.63 -23.52 10.98
CA PRO A 117 10.45 -23.86 12.39
C PRO A 117 11.41 -23.08 13.29
N SER A 118 10.96 -22.75 14.48
CA SER A 118 11.76 -22.04 15.48
C SER A 118 11.49 -22.63 16.85
N ASN A 119 12.51 -22.81 17.66
CA ASN A 119 12.37 -23.28 19.04
C ASN A 119 11.72 -22.24 19.98
N ARG A 120 11.55 -21.00 19.52
CA ARG A 120 11.04 -19.89 20.35
C ARG A 120 9.58 -19.55 20.11
N LYS A 121 9.01 -19.93 18.96
CA LYS A 121 7.64 -19.58 18.58
C LYS A 121 6.99 -20.75 17.86
N ASP A 122 5.72 -20.97 18.14
CA ASP A 122 4.88 -21.83 17.35
C ASP A 122 4.87 -21.37 15.89
N ILE A 123 4.94 -22.32 14.94
CA ILE A 123 5.06 -22.00 13.51
C ILE A 123 3.81 -21.30 12.97
N VAL A 124 2.62 -21.61 13.53
CA VAL A 124 1.38 -20.94 13.16
C VAL A 124 1.43 -19.48 13.59
N GLN A 125 1.82 -19.21 14.84
CA GLN A 125 1.96 -17.83 15.33
C GLN A 125 3.03 -17.05 14.58
N ASN A 126 4.15 -17.69 14.27
CA ASN A 126 5.20 -17.05 13.47
C ASN A 126 4.72 -16.74 12.04
N SER A 127 3.95 -17.64 11.43
CA SER A 127 3.34 -17.44 10.13
C SER A 127 2.41 -16.22 10.12
N ILE A 128 1.55 -16.11 11.14
CA ILE A 128 0.62 -14.99 11.28
C ILE A 128 1.36 -13.67 11.43
N VAL A 129 2.42 -13.62 12.24
CA VAL A 129 3.24 -12.42 12.43
C VAL A 129 3.88 -11.98 11.11
N GLN A 130 4.44 -12.91 10.34
CA GLN A 130 5.09 -12.58 9.06
C GLN A 130 4.07 -12.10 8.01
N VAL A 131 2.89 -12.73 7.94
CA VAL A 131 1.84 -12.27 7.03
C VAL A 131 1.28 -10.91 7.45
N LYS A 132 1.02 -10.69 8.76
CA LYS A 132 0.58 -9.37 9.26
C LYS A 132 1.58 -8.28 8.85
N ARG A 133 2.87 -8.51 9.06
CA ARG A 133 3.92 -7.59 8.66
C ARG A 133 3.90 -7.33 7.14
N PHE A 134 3.81 -8.36 6.33
CA PHE A 134 3.73 -8.24 4.88
C PHE A 134 2.51 -7.42 4.44
N LEU A 135 1.32 -7.72 4.97
CA LEU A 135 0.09 -6.97 4.64
C LEU A 135 0.17 -5.50 5.08
N GLN A 136 0.80 -5.21 6.21
CA GLN A 136 1.05 -3.84 6.66
C GLN A 136 2.03 -3.09 5.75
N GLU A 137 3.11 -3.74 5.33
CA GLU A 137 4.08 -3.17 4.39
C GLU A 137 3.44 -2.92 3.02
N GLU A 138 2.62 -3.85 2.52
CA GLU A 138 1.84 -3.68 1.29
C GLU A 138 0.83 -2.53 1.41
N TRP A 139 0.14 -2.44 2.53
CA TRP A 139 -0.78 -1.33 2.78
C TRP A 139 -0.04 0.01 2.85
N LYS A 140 1.08 0.08 3.55
CA LYS A 140 1.95 1.26 3.57
C LYS A 140 2.42 1.61 2.17
N ARG A 141 2.89 0.65 1.39
CA ARG A 141 3.34 0.86 0.01
C ARG A 141 2.21 1.40 -0.88
N LYS A 142 0.98 0.88 -0.74
CA LYS A 142 -0.19 1.37 -1.48
C LYS A 142 -0.66 2.76 -1.03
N ASN A 143 -0.51 3.08 0.25
CA ASN A 143 -1.02 4.31 0.85
C ASN A 143 0.08 5.32 1.19
N SER A 144 1.35 4.92 1.27
CA SER A 144 2.53 5.77 1.31
C SER A 144 3.17 5.94 -0.07
N VAL A 145 2.65 5.26 -1.09
CA VAL A 145 2.71 5.84 -2.41
C VAL A 145 1.96 7.16 -2.26
N SER A 146 2.69 8.22 -2.06
CA SER A 146 2.39 9.49 -2.67
C SER A 146 1.69 9.15 -3.97
N PRO A 147 0.45 9.64 -4.23
CA PRO A 147 -0.28 9.33 -5.45
C PRO A 147 0.79 9.35 -6.52
N GLN A 148 0.91 8.26 -7.25
CA GLN A 148 1.93 8.06 -8.28
C GLN A 148 2.12 9.42 -8.86
N GLU A 149 3.27 10.08 -8.54
CA GLU A 149 3.42 11.50 -8.73
C GLU A 149 3.26 11.65 -10.23
N GLN A 150 1.97 11.79 -10.63
CA GLN A 150 1.67 12.18 -11.98
C GLN A 150 2.33 13.52 -12.04
N SER A 151 3.41 13.56 -12.80
CA SER A 151 4.04 14.77 -13.21
C SER A 151 2.96 15.81 -13.44
N ARG A 152 2.89 16.78 -12.54
CA ARG A 152 1.87 17.82 -12.57
C ARG A 152 2.52 19.09 -13.08
N LEU A 153 1.85 19.70 -14.04
CA LEU A 153 2.27 20.99 -14.57
C LEU A 153 1.77 22.10 -13.65
N TYR A 154 2.70 22.83 -13.06
CA TYR A 154 2.42 24.02 -12.27
C TYR A 154 2.88 25.25 -13.03
N ASN A 155 2.07 26.31 -13.01
CA ASN A 155 2.48 27.61 -13.53
C ASN A 155 3.01 28.45 -12.38
N ILE A 156 4.26 28.89 -12.50
CA ILE A 156 4.94 29.70 -11.49
C ILE A 156 5.30 31.04 -12.07
N VAL A 157 4.90 32.08 -11.37
CA VAL A 157 5.27 33.48 -11.69
C VAL A 157 6.45 33.86 -10.79
N VAL A 158 7.51 34.33 -11.38
CA VAL A 158 8.70 34.84 -10.71
C VAL A 158 8.79 36.33 -11.00
N ARG A 159 8.70 37.17 -9.97
CA ARG A 159 8.93 38.61 -10.10
C ARG A 159 10.36 38.97 -9.72
N TYR A 160 10.95 39.87 -10.43
CA TYR A 160 12.33 40.31 -10.22
C TYR A 160 12.51 41.79 -10.65
N ASP A 161 13.47 42.45 -10.00
CA ASP A 161 13.79 43.86 -10.29
C ASP A 161 14.95 44.00 -11.28
N ASN A 162 15.79 42.97 -11.38
CA ASN A 162 16.95 42.92 -12.26
C ASN A 162 17.28 41.51 -12.73
N ILE A 163 18.17 41.41 -13.71
CA ILE A 163 18.54 40.15 -14.33
C ILE A 163 19.24 39.18 -13.37
N ASP A 164 19.99 39.69 -12.38
CA ASP A 164 20.71 38.86 -11.42
C ASP A 164 19.74 38.14 -10.49
N GLN A 165 18.67 38.83 -10.05
CA GLN A 165 17.59 38.24 -9.27
C GLN A 165 16.84 37.16 -10.06
N TRP A 166 16.60 37.42 -11.35
CA TRP A 166 16.01 36.43 -12.24
C TRP A 166 16.90 35.17 -12.33
N GLN A 167 18.20 35.35 -12.62
CA GLN A 167 19.13 34.23 -12.73
C GLN A 167 19.24 33.42 -11.42
N ALA A 168 19.31 34.10 -10.29
CA ALA A 168 19.34 33.46 -8.96
C ALA A 168 18.07 32.62 -8.71
N SER A 169 16.90 33.19 -8.98
CA SER A 169 15.60 32.49 -8.83
C SER A 169 15.48 31.28 -9.75
N LYS A 170 15.88 31.45 -11.02
CA LYS A 170 15.89 30.38 -11.99
C LYS A 170 16.84 29.23 -11.58
N ASN A 171 18.08 29.56 -11.21
CA ASN A 171 19.06 28.58 -10.79
C ASN A 171 18.58 27.78 -9.54
N LEU A 172 17.95 28.46 -8.60
CA LEU A 172 17.39 27.82 -7.41
C LEU A 172 16.25 26.86 -7.77
N LEU A 173 15.36 27.24 -8.66
CA LEU A 173 14.30 26.36 -9.16
C LEU A 173 14.89 25.16 -9.93
N GLU A 174 15.87 25.39 -10.81
CA GLU A 174 16.55 24.33 -11.55
C GLU A 174 17.26 23.32 -10.65
N GLN A 175 17.87 23.77 -9.56
CA GLN A 175 18.51 22.89 -8.56
C GLN A 175 17.53 22.02 -7.76
N ASN A 176 16.29 22.50 -7.58
CA ASN A 176 15.28 21.77 -6.81
C ASN A 176 14.41 20.84 -7.66
N ILE A 177 14.19 21.19 -8.92
CA ILE A 177 13.20 20.56 -9.81
C ILE A 177 13.89 19.80 -10.95
N GLY A 178 15.09 20.23 -11.31
CA GLY A 178 15.80 19.77 -12.50
C GLY A 178 15.55 20.68 -13.71
N LYS A 179 16.63 21.01 -14.41
CA LYS A 179 16.60 21.94 -15.55
C LYS A 179 15.63 21.51 -16.66
N ASN A 180 15.54 20.21 -16.94
CA ASN A 180 14.70 19.66 -18.00
C ASN A 180 13.20 19.73 -17.69
N ASN A 181 12.83 19.97 -16.44
CA ASN A 181 11.46 20.00 -15.95
C ASN A 181 10.91 21.44 -15.87
N ILE A 182 11.64 22.43 -16.34
CA ILE A 182 11.26 23.84 -16.32
C ILE A 182 11.20 24.39 -17.75
N THR A 183 10.03 24.88 -18.11
CA THR A 183 9.80 25.55 -19.40
C THR A 183 9.44 27.01 -19.17
N ILE A 184 10.17 27.94 -19.75
CA ILE A 184 9.86 29.36 -19.72
C ILE A 184 8.74 29.61 -20.73
N LYS A 185 7.56 30.03 -20.25
CA LYS A 185 6.38 30.36 -21.08
C LYS A 185 6.39 31.82 -21.52
N SER A 186 6.78 32.73 -20.64
CA SER A 186 6.95 34.13 -20.98
C SER A 186 8.05 34.77 -20.14
N LEU A 187 8.72 35.76 -20.73
CA LEU A 187 9.72 36.58 -20.05
C LEU A 187 9.41 38.04 -20.37
N ARG A 188 9.16 38.85 -19.35
CA ARG A 188 8.88 40.28 -19.41
C ARG A 188 9.93 41.04 -18.61
N LEU A 189 9.88 42.35 -18.63
CA LEU A 189 10.89 43.18 -17.98
C LEU A 189 11.10 42.86 -16.49
N ASN A 190 10.01 42.61 -15.73
CA ASN A 190 10.04 42.38 -14.28
C ASN A 190 9.31 41.11 -13.86
N GLU A 191 8.97 40.23 -14.79
CA GLU A 191 8.20 39.04 -14.52
C GLU A 191 8.51 37.91 -15.50
N ALA A 192 8.70 36.69 -15.02
CA ALA A 192 8.76 35.49 -15.82
C ALA A 192 7.65 34.52 -15.42
N THR A 193 7.03 33.88 -16.39
CA THR A 193 6.11 32.77 -16.18
C THR A 193 6.77 31.47 -16.59
N LEU A 194 6.88 30.54 -15.66
CA LEU A 194 7.44 29.22 -15.83
C LEU A 194 6.34 28.17 -15.77
N GLN A 195 6.44 27.16 -16.59
CA GLN A 195 5.71 25.92 -16.40
C GLN A 195 6.68 24.88 -15.87
N ILE A 196 6.36 24.29 -14.74
CA ILE A 196 7.17 23.32 -14.04
C ILE A 196 6.47 21.98 -14.07
N ASP A 197 7.20 20.99 -14.56
CA ASP A 197 6.83 19.59 -14.48
C ASP A 197 7.42 19.01 -13.19
N TYR A 198 6.58 18.81 -12.16
CA TYR A 198 7.04 18.37 -10.86
C TYR A 198 6.34 17.10 -10.40
N ASN A 199 7.14 16.11 -10.06
CA ASN A 199 6.68 14.87 -9.46
C ASN A 199 6.37 15.09 -7.98
N GLY A 200 5.14 15.54 -7.66
CA GLY A 200 4.70 15.78 -6.30
C GLY A 200 3.64 16.87 -6.16
N SER A 201 3.19 17.05 -4.93
CA SER A 201 2.27 18.14 -4.62
C SER A 201 3.00 19.48 -4.50
N VAL A 202 2.27 20.58 -4.71
CA VAL A 202 2.82 21.93 -4.56
C VAL A 202 3.28 22.20 -3.12
N GLU A 203 2.64 21.59 -2.13
CA GLU A 203 3.02 21.69 -0.71
C GLU A 203 4.41 21.10 -0.47
N ARG A 204 4.71 19.96 -1.10
CA ARG A 204 6.02 19.31 -1.02
C ARG A 204 7.09 20.16 -1.70
N LEU A 205 6.79 20.71 -2.87
CA LEU A 205 7.68 21.63 -3.57
C LEU A 205 7.95 22.85 -2.69
N ASN A 206 6.89 23.44 -2.11
CA ASN A 206 6.98 24.58 -1.21
C ASN A 206 7.86 24.30 0.02
N LEU A 207 7.70 23.11 0.64
CA LEU A 207 8.53 22.68 1.78
C LEU A 207 10.02 22.56 1.40
N SER A 208 10.33 22.15 0.19
CA SER A 208 11.73 22.06 -0.27
C SER A 208 12.34 23.44 -0.54
N LEU A 209 11.54 24.39 -1.01
CA LEU A 209 11.93 25.76 -1.28
C LEU A 209 12.10 26.58 0.01
N SER A 210 11.21 26.39 1.00
CA SER A 210 11.25 27.12 2.28
C SER A 210 12.52 26.81 3.10
N ARG A 211 13.07 25.60 2.97
CA ARG A 211 14.39 25.27 3.54
C ARG A 211 15.54 26.12 2.99
N LYS A 212 15.33 26.81 1.87
CA LYS A 212 16.28 27.72 1.21
C LYS A 212 15.87 29.17 1.29
N GLY A 213 14.83 29.46 2.10
CA GLY A 213 14.29 30.82 2.32
C GLY A 213 13.40 31.34 1.19
N PHE A 214 12.77 30.44 0.43
CA PHE A 214 11.83 30.79 -0.63
C PHE A 214 10.52 30.02 -0.47
N SER A 215 9.42 30.60 -0.96
CA SER A 215 8.11 29.98 -0.86
C SER A 215 7.26 30.21 -2.11
N LEU A 216 6.21 29.40 -2.24
CA LEU A 216 5.18 29.52 -3.26
C LEU A 216 3.88 29.95 -2.60
N ARG A 217 3.23 31.01 -3.11
CA ARG A 217 1.88 31.40 -2.70
C ARG A 217 0.91 31.31 -3.87
N PRO A 218 -0.32 30.85 -3.67
CA PRO A 218 -1.31 30.81 -4.72
C PRO A 218 -1.73 32.23 -5.11
N VAL A 219 -1.71 32.54 -6.41
CA VAL A 219 -2.15 33.84 -6.95
C VAL A 219 -3.30 33.68 -7.95
N GLY A 220 -3.68 32.45 -8.27
CA GLY A 220 -4.78 32.11 -9.16
C GLY A 220 -5.01 30.60 -9.22
N ALA A 221 -6.01 30.16 -9.98
CA ALA A 221 -6.29 28.74 -10.15
C ALA A 221 -5.10 28.03 -10.87
N GLY A 222 -4.35 27.24 -10.09
CA GLY A 222 -3.16 26.51 -10.60
C GLY A 222 -1.94 27.39 -10.91
N ILE A 223 -1.94 28.67 -10.47
CA ILE A 223 -0.84 29.62 -10.65
C ILE A 223 -0.29 30.00 -9.27
N PHE A 224 1.02 29.90 -9.12
CA PHE A 224 1.74 30.19 -7.89
C PHE A 224 2.78 31.29 -8.12
N GLU A 225 2.97 32.17 -7.16
CA GLU A 225 4.05 33.14 -7.18
C GLU A 225 5.20 32.63 -6.32
N PHE A 226 6.40 32.63 -6.90
CA PHE A 226 7.65 32.33 -6.21
C PHE A 226 8.21 33.61 -5.59
N TYR A 227 8.48 33.59 -4.29
CA TYR A 227 8.99 34.75 -3.56
C TYR A 227 9.99 34.33 -2.49
N LYS A 228 10.83 35.27 -2.08
CA LYS A 228 11.78 35.11 -0.99
C LYS A 228 11.07 35.37 0.34
N GLU A 229 11.20 34.47 1.28
CA GLU A 229 10.74 34.70 2.66
C GLU A 229 11.58 35.82 3.32
N LYS A 230 10.92 36.67 4.12
CA LYS A 230 11.60 37.78 4.84
C LYS A 230 12.20 37.27 6.13
#